data_3ade0fecfae1e491d382dafa139001cb
#
_entry.id   3ade0fecfae1e491d382dafa139001cb
#
_cell.length_a   1.000
_cell.length_b   1.000
_cell.length_c   1.000
_cell.angle_alpha   90.00
_cell.angle_beta   90.00
_cell.angle_gamma   90.00
#
_symmetry.space_group_name_H-M   'P 1'
#
loop_
_entity.id
_entity.type
_entity.pdbx_description
1 polymer ?
#
loop_
_entity_poly.entity_id
_entity_poly.type
_entity_poly.pdbx_seq_one_letter_code
_entity_poly.pdbx_strand_id
1 'polypeptide(L)'
;MVEGNQVCFQVDDAWDFIPPDRSPRLPAIDARDEAKGLRFITSARRIDAFAARHAADFRPYTLFGSGDFHHLSAVWTRQFQEPFTLLSFDNHPDWDIRPPDWSCGAWINRALENRRIESVAIWGCANFECTFPARLVGNRRAAKTHRLLVYPWKRTGVRFPLYLNPITRKTWQTQFLEWIEGRHGHKIYVTIDMDCLDSSEAVTNWESGRFTCDELVWALRTLHKKVEVIGGDLCGGWSLPRYRTTFQKLAGWFDHPRVSPPQAEDLLKRNLVALERLWPALTGS
;
A
#
# COMPACT_ATOMS: atom_id res chain seq x y z
N MET A 1 4.28 25.61 11.57
CA MET A 1 3.20 24.72 11.08
C MET A 1 3.52 24.42 9.62
N VAL A 2 3.58 23.16 9.27
CA VAL A 2 3.79 22.75 7.87
C VAL A 2 2.52 23.07 7.13
N GLU A 3 2.53 24.07 6.26
CA GLU A 3 1.42 24.39 5.38
C GLU A 3 1.36 23.33 4.28
N GLY A 4 0.21 22.70 4.11
CA GLY A 4 -0.03 21.75 3.04
C GLY A 4 -0.76 20.48 3.49
N ASN A 5 -1.34 19.80 2.52
CA ASN A 5 -2.05 18.53 2.70
C ASN A 5 -1.18 17.31 2.38
N GLN A 6 0.12 17.49 2.16
CA GLN A 6 1.07 16.46 1.75
C GLN A 6 2.29 16.44 2.64
N VAL A 7 2.89 15.25 2.86
CA VAL A 7 4.11 15.05 3.66
C VAL A 7 4.89 13.84 3.15
N CYS A 8 6.22 13.87 3.32
CA CYS A 8 7.08 12.71 3.13
C CYS A 8 7.58 12.22 4.49
N PHE A 9 7.23 10.98 4.88
CA PHE A 9 7.83 10.31 6.02
C PHE A 9 9.01 9.46 5.57
N GLN A 10 10.21 9.89 5.88
CA GLN A 10 11.44 9.15 5.60
C GLN A 10 11.62 8.06 6.66
N VAL A 11 11.01 6.91 6.43
CA VAL A 11 11.08 5.74 7.32
C VAL A 11 12.25 4.79 6.96
N ASP A 12 12.77 4.91 5.75
CA ASP A 12 13.97 4.24 5.23
C ASP A 12 14.61 5.05 4.09
N ASP A 13 15.50 4.41 3.30
CA ASP A 13 16.23 5.01 2.19
C ASP A 13 15.57 4.82 0.82
N ALA A 14 14.29 4.43 0.79
CA ALA A 14 13.57 4.10 -0.45
C ALA A 14 13.53 5.25 -1.48
N TRP A 15 13.57 6.50 -1.04
CA TRP A 15 13.47 7.69 -1.89
C TRP A 15 14.74 8.55 -1.93
N ASP A 16 15.83 8.11 -1.25
CA ASP A 16 17.08 8.88 -1.18
C ASP A 16 17.82 9.02 -2.51
N PHE A 17 17.47 8.19 -3.50
CA PHE A 17 18.02 8.25 -4.85
C PHE A 17 17.47 9.40 -5.71
N ILE A 18 16.40 10.07 -5.27
CA ILE A 18 15.74 11.13 -6.03
C ILE A 18 16.61 12.38 -6.06
N PRO A 19 16.97 12.91 -7.24
CA PRO A 19 17.71 14.17 -7.33
C PRO A 19 16.90 15.32 -6.72
N PRO A 20 17.55 16.27 -6.02
CA PRO A 20 16.84 17.36 -5.32
C PRO A 20 15.96 18.24 -6.23
N ASP A 21 16.34 18.39 -7.50
CA ASP A 21 15.60 19.15 -8.50
C ASP A 21 14.36 18.42 -9.04
N ARG A 22 14.30 17.10 -8.86
CA ARG A 22 13.17 16.23 -9.27
C ARG A 22 12.35 15.71 -8.10
N SER A 23 12.78 15.97 -6.87
CA SER A 23 12.05 15.54 -5.67
C SER A 23 10.74 16.33 -5.56
N PRO A 24 9.61 15.68 -5.26
CA PRO A 24 8.41 16.40 -4.84
C PRO A 24 8.80 17.32 -3.66
N ARG A 25 8.48 18.61 -3.77
CA ARG A 25 8.78 19.59 -2.70
C ARG A 25 7.82 19.39 -1.53
N LEU A 26 7.96 18.27 -0.85
CA LEU A 26 7.13 17.90 0.29
C LEU A 26 7.88 18.23 1.59
N PRO A 27 7.18 18.69 2.63
CA PRO A 27 7.71 18.67 3.97
C PRO A 27 8.15 17.26 4.31
N ALA A 28 9.41 17.11 4.77
CA ALA A 28 9.96 15.81 5.08
C ALA A 28 10.13 15.64 6.60
N ILE A 29 9.68 14.50 7.11
CA ILE A 29 9.84 14.08 8.50
C ILE A 29 10.81 12.91 8.51
N ASP A 30 12.00 13.10 9.08
CA ASP A 30 12.96 12.00 9.25
C ASP A 30 12.59 11.15 10.47
N ALA A 31 12.08 9.95 10.20
CA ALA A 31 11.70 8.97 11.21
C ALA A 31 12.53 7.68 11.11
N ARG A 32 13.63 7.65 10.36
CA ARG A 32 14.39 6.44 10.01
C ARG A 32 14.87 5.65 11.23
N ASP A 33 15.32 6.32 12.30
CA ASP A 33 15.83 5.62 13.48
C ASP A 33 14.73 4.90 14.27
N GLU A 34 13.56 5.51 14.37
CA GLU A 34 12.38 4.85 14.99
C GLU A 34 11.86 3.73 14.12
N ALA A 35 11.75 4.01 12.84
CA ALA A 35 11.14 3.13 11.85
C ALA A 35 11.89 1.80 11.69
N LYS A 36 13.19 1.72 11.96
CA LYS A 36 13.92 0.43 12.01
C LYS A 36 13.22 -0.63 12.86
N GLY A 37 12.56 -0.20 13.95
CA GLY A 37 11.79 -1.09 14.82
C GLY A 37 10.38 -1.39 14.33
N LEU A 38 9.94 -0.73 13.27
CA LEU A 38 8.62 -0.93 12.65
C LEU A 38 8.70 -1.78 11.37
N ARG A 39 9.88 -1.87 10.75
CA ARG A 39 10.06 -2.49 9.44
C ARG A 39 9.59 -3.94 9.43
N PHE A 40 8.81 -4.33 8.41
CA PHE A 40 8.33 -5.67 8.10
C PHE A 40 7.34 -6.21 9.13
N ILE A 41 7.78 -6.43 10.36
CA ILE A 41 6.97 -6.86 11.51
C ILE A 41 7.28 -6.05 12.75
N THR A 42 6.27 -5.78 13.56
CA THR A 42 6.41 -4.97 14.77
C THR A 42 5.36 -5.30 15.83
N SER A 43 5.35 -4.57 16.93
CA SER A 43 4.34 -4.68 17.98
C SER A 43 3.39 -3.50 17.99
N ALA A 44 2.15 -3.69 18.45
CA ALA A 44 1.17 -2.63 18.63
C ALA A 44 1.73 -1.46 19.46
N ARG A 45 2.46 -1.78 20.54
CA ARG A 45 3.09 -0.76 21.39
C ARG A 45 4.03 0.18 20.63
N ARG A 46 4.81 -0.34 19.68
CA ARG A 46 5.71 0.49 18.86
C ARG A 46 4.94 1.32 17.85
N ILE A 47 3.93 0.75 17.23
CA ILE A 47 3.02 1.46 16.34
C ILE A 47 2.33 2.60 17.07
N ASP A 48 1.79 2.36 18.25
CA ASP A 48 1.08 3.38 19.03
C ASP A 48 2.02 4.49 19.52
N ALA A 49 3.25 4.14 19.91
CA ALA A 49 4.27 5.13 20.28
C ALA A 49 4.66 6.00 19.08
N PHE A 50 4.85 5.41 17.90
CA PHE A 50 5.14 6.13 16.67
C PHE A 50 3.97 7.04 16.27
N ALA A 51 2.74 6.51 16.28
CA ALA A 51 1.55 7.28 15.96
C ALA A 51 1.35 8.48 16.92
N ALA A 52 1.55 8.29 18.22
CA ALA A 52 1.41 9.34 19.21
C ALA A 52 2.48 10.44 19.02
N ARG A 53 3.72 10.07 18.69
CA ARG A 53 4.81 11.02 18.47
C ARG A 53 4.57 11.89 17.25
N HIS A 54 4.07 11.32 16.16
CA HIS A 54 3.94 11.98 14.87
C HIS A 54 2.51 12.44 14.54
N ALA A 55 1.58 12.36 15.49
CA ALA A 55 0.16 12.72 15.25
C ALA A 55 -0.01 14.13 14.67
N ALA A 56 0.83 15.10 15.07
CA ALA A 56 0.78 16.46 14.55
C ALA A 56 1.36 16.64 13.13
N ASP A 57 2.11 15.63 12.66
CA ASP A 57 2.76 15.63 11.36
C ASP A 57 1.92 14.95 10.28
N PHE A 58 0.86 14.21 10.67
CA PHE A 58 0.00 13.51 9.72
C PHE A 58 -0.68 14.49 8.77
N ARG A 59 -0.70 14.13 7.50
CA ARG A 59 -1.37 14.87 6.43
C ARG A 59 -2.25 13.92 5.64
N PRO A 60 -3.26 14.44 4.94
CA PRO A 60 -4.13 13.64 4.08
C PRO A 60 -3.35 12.77 3.07
N TYR A 61 -2.26 13.29 2.50
CA TYR A 61 -1.43 12.56 1.56
C TYR A 61 -0.02 12.34 2.09
N THR A 62 0.42 11.09 2.11
CA THR A 62 1.72 10.68 2.68
C THR A 62 2.54 9.86 1.68
N LEU A 63 3.73 10.36 1.33
CA LEU A 63 4.77 9.57 0.67
C LEU A 63 5.64 8.92 1.74
N PHE A 64 5.91 7.62 1.65
CA PHE A 64 6.78 6.96 2.64
C PHE A 64 7.47 5.72 2.06
N GLY A 65 8.33 5.11 2.74
CA GLY A 65 9.27 4.04 2.53
C GLY A 65 8.97 2.90 1.54
N SER A 66 9.65 1.79 1.77
CA SER A 66 9.43 0.55 1.03
C SER A 66 8.14 -0.16 1.47
N GLY A 67 7.71 -1.18 0.72
CA GLY A 67 6.55 -2.02 1.04
C GLY A 67 6.62 -2.70 2.40
N ASP A 68 7.84 -2.87 2.97
CA ASP A 68 8.02 -3.34 4.34
C ASP A 68 7.32 -2.47 5.40
N PHE A 69 6.93 -1.26 5.04
CA PHE A 69 6.23 -0.31 5.91
C PHE A 69 4.76 -0.11 5.54
N HIS A 70 4.21 -0.86 4.58
CA HIS A 70 2.83 -0.67 4.12
C HIS A 70 1.80 -0.69 5.26
N HIS A 71 2.07 -1.40 6.36
CA HIS A 71 1.21 -1.39 7.54
C HIS A 71 1.06 0.00 8.23
N LEU A 72 1.92 0.97 7.90
CA LEU A 72 1.74 2.35 8.37
C LEU A 72 0.52 3.03 7.73
N SER A 73 0.00 2.54 6.59
CA SER A 73 -1.26 3.02 6.03
C SER A 73 -2.42 2.89 7.01
N ALA A 74 -2.45 1.82 7.84
CA ALA A 74 -3.41 1.73 8.94
C ALA A 74 -3.20 2.80 10.01
N VAL A 75 -1.99 3.37 10.13
CA VAL A 75 -1.68 4.46 11.08
C VAL A 75 -2.12 5.80 10.50
N TRP A 76 -1.76 6.07 9.24
CA TRP A 76 -2.15 7.33 8.56
C TRP A 76 -3.67 7.51 8.53
N THR A 77 -4.43 6.44 8.35
CA THR A 77 -5.90 6.47 8.32
C THR A 77 -6.55 6.83 9.66
N ARG A 78 -5.83 6.76 10.79
CA ARG A 78 -6.37 7.12 12.13
C ARG A 78 -6.73 8.60 12.27
N GLN A 79 -6.21 9.48 11.42
CA GLN A 79 -6.51 10.92 11.45
C GLN A 79 -7.95 11.25 11.00
N PHE A 80 -8.57 10.39 10.19
CA PHE A 80 -9.89 10.65 9.64
C PHE A 80 -10.99 10.29 10.64
N GLN A 81 -11.94 11.21 10.84
CA GLN A 81 -13.00 11.05 11.84
C GLN A 81 -14.34 10.62 11.26
N GLU A 82 -14.53 10.80 9.96
CA GLU A 82 -15.74 10.38 9.25
C GLU A 82 -15.59 8.98 8.64
N PRO A 83 -16.69 8.27 8.39
CA PRO A 83 -16.65 6.98 7.70
C PRO A 83 -16.09 7.09 6.28
N PHE A 84 -15.30 6.11 5.86
CA PHE A 84 -14.72 6.04 4.52
C PHE A 84 -14.44 4.60 4.09
N THR A 85 -14.25 4.42 2.78
CA THR A 85 -13.75 3.18 2.20
C THR A 85 -12.24 3.28 1.98
N LEU A 86 -11.49 2.25 2.36
CA LEU A 86 -10.06 2.11 2.05
C LEU A 86 -9.90 1.37 0.73
N LEU A 87 -9.22 1.99 -0.23
CA LEU A 87 -8.84 1.39 -1.51
C LEU A 87 -7.33 1.16 -1.51
N SER A 88 -6.90 -0.09 -1.73
CA SER A 88 -5.49 -0.46 -1.89
C SER A 88 -5.22 -0.96 -3.31
N PHE A 89 -4.18 -0.41 -3.95
CA PHE A 89 -3.54 -1.01 -5.11
C PHE A 89 -2.28 -1.72 -4.65
N ASP A 90 -2.26 -3.05 -4.78
CA ASP A 90 -1.25 -3.89 -4.14
C ASP A 90 -1.13 -5.24 -4.85
N ASN A 91 0.09 -5.76 -4.95
CA ASN A 91 0.33 -7.12 -5.40
C ASN A 91 -0.05 -8.17 -4.36
N HIS A 92 -0.11 -7.78 -3.08
CA HIS A 92 -0.41 -8.62 -1.93
C HIS A 92 -1.79 -8.28 -1.36
N PRO A 93 -2.52 -9.24 -0.80
CA PRO A 93 -3.81 -8.96 -0.14
C PRO A 93 -3.66 -8.46 1.29
N ASP A 94 -2.49 -8.54 1.89
CA ASP A 94 -2.10 -8.07 3.24
C ASP A 94 -3.12 -8.43 4.35
N TRP A 95 -3.74 -9.57 4.21
CA TRP A 95 -4.88 -10.04 5.00
C TRP A 95 -4.58 -11.21 5.94
N ASP A 96 -3.28 -11.53 6.14
CA ASP A 96 -2.87 -12.68 6.98
C ASP A 96 -3.36 -12.52 8.43
N ILE A 97 -4.00 -13.56 8.95
CA ILE A 97 -4.53 -13.60 10.33
C ILE A 97 -3.58 -14.25 11.32
N ARG A 98 -2.42 -14.73 10.87
CA ARG A 98 -1.41 -15.31 11.75
C ARG A 98 -0.59 -14.23 12.47
N PRO A 99 -0.14 -14.47 13.70
CA PRO A 99 0.81 -13.58 14.36
C PRO A 99 2.14 -13.45 13.55
N PRO A 100 2.81 -12.30 13.64
CA PRO A 100 2.45 -11.13 14.44
C PRO A 100 1.35 -10.28 13.81
N ASP A 101 0.47 -9.70 14.62
CA ASP A 101 -0.69 -8.93 14.16
C ASP A 101 -0.33 -7.64 13.39
N TRP A 102 0.85 -7.09 13.64
CA TRP A 102 1.39 -5.95 12.94
C TRP A 102 2.56 -6.35 12.03
N SER A 103 2.25 -6.53 10.77
CA SER A 103 3.20 -6.77 9.67
C SER A 103 2.69 -6.14 8.39
N CYS A 104 3.57 -5.97 7.39
CA CYS A 104 3.13 -5.52 6.05
C CYS A 104 2.11 -6.48 5.46
N GLY A 105 2.22 -7.81 5.63
CA GLY A 105 1.26 -8.80 5.11
C GLY A 105 -0.03 -9.00 5.94
N ALA A 106 -0.22 -8.28 7.08
CA ALA A 106 -1.38 -8.46 7.96
C ALA A 106 -2.16 -7.18 8.28
N TRP A 107 -1.71 -6.04 7.81
CA TRP A 107 -2.18 -4.73 8.24
C TRP A 107 -3.63 -4.41 7.86
N ILE A 108 -4.16 -5.03 6.82
CA ILE A 108 -5.57 -4.88 6.44
C ILE A 108 -6.50 -5.26 7.61
N ASN A 109 -6.11 -6.25 8.43
CA ASN A 109 -6.89 -6.62 9.62
C ASN A 109 -6.89 -5.49 10.66
N ARG A 110 -5.76 -4.80 10.81
CA ARG A 110 -5.63 -3.64 11.72
C ARG A 110 -6.42 -2.44 11.21
N ALA A 111 -6.40 -2.21 9.88
CA ALA A 111 -7.24 -1.19 9.27
C ALA A 111 -8.73 -1.46 9.52
N LEU A 112 -9.19 -2.70 9.35
CA LEU A 112 -10.57 -3.11 9.58
C LEU A 112 -11.05 -3.00 11.05
N GLU A 113 -10.14 -2.85 12.01
CA GLU A 113 -10.48 -2.55 13.42
C GLU A 113 -10.87 -1.09 13.63
N ASN A 114 -10.42 -0.19 12.75
CA ASN A 114 -10.88 1.18 12.73
C ASN A 114 -12.35 1.23 12.29
N ARG A 115 -13.25 1.62 13.20
CA ARG A 115 -14.70 1.70 12.94
C ARG A 115 -15.07 2.74 11.88
N ARG A 116 -14.16 3.64 11.50
CA ARG A 116 -14.35 4.61 10.41
C ARG A 116 -14.14 3.98 9.04
N ILE A 117 -13.41 2.85 8.96
CA ILE A 117 -13.25 2.11 7.71
C ILE A 117 -14.44 1.17 7.53
N GLU A 118 -15.37 1.56 6.67
CA GLU A 118 -16.58 0.79 6.38
C GLU A 118 -16.25 -0.51 5.62
N SER A 119 -15.37 -0.40 4.65
CA SER A 119 -14.87 -1.54 3.87
C SER A 119 -13.47 -1.27 3.31
N VAL A 120 -12.79 -2.34 2.94
CA VAL A 120 -11.50 -2.30 2.25
C VAL A 120 -11.67 -2.97 0.89
N ALA A 121 -11.11 -2.37 -0.16
CA ALA A 121 -11.01 -2.98 -1.49
C ALA A 121 -9.55 -3.05 -1.92
N ILE A 122 -9.05 -4.25 -2.25
CA ILE A 122 -7.67 -4.47 -2.68
C ILE A 122 -7.68 -4.89 -4.14
N TRP A 123 -6.97 -4.15 -4.98
CA TRP A 123 -6.91 -4.35 -6.41
C TRP A 123 -5.51 -4.73 -6.87
N GLY A 124 -5.42 -5.82 -7.65
CA GLY A 124 -4.19 -6.13 -8.35
C GLY A 124 -3.37 -7.28 -7.77
N CYS A 125 -3.85 -7.99 -6.76
CA CYS A 125 -3.11 -9.11 -6.18
C CYS A 125 -2.78 -10.16 -7.25
N ALA A 126 -1.49 -10.32 -7.55
CA ALA A 126 -1.00 -11.31 -8.50
C ALA A 126 -0.13 -12.38 -7.85
N ASN A 127 0.21 -12.21 -6.57
CA ASN A 127 0.99 -13.19 -5.82
C ASN A 127 0.20 -14.46 -5.49
N PHE A 128 0.80 -15.40 -4.78
CA PHE A 128 0.20 -16.72 -4.47
C PHE A 128 -0.82 -16.68 -3.32
N GLU A 129 -0.88 -15.62 -2.51
CA GLU A 129 -1.66 -15.57 -1.26
C GLU A 129 -3.17 -15.63 -1.49
N CYS A 130 -3.65 -15.24 -2.67
CA CYS A 130 -5.05 -15.42 -3.07
C CYS A 130 -5.38 -16.84 -3.55
N THR A 131 -4.40 -17.76 -3.60
CA THR A 131 -4.53 -19.12 -4.12
C THR A 131 -4.48 -20.17 -3.00
N PHE A 132 -4.92 -21.40 -3.29
CA PHE A 132 -4.78 -22.52 -2.34
C PHE A 132 -3.31 -23.03 -2.35
N PRO A 133 -2.71 -23.38 -1.19
CA PRO A 133 -3.30 -23.34 0.17
C PRO A 133 -3.16 -21.99 0.90
N ALA A 134 -2.34 -21.05 0.43
CA ALA A 134 -1.97 -19.83 1.14
C ALA A 134 -3.19 -18.98 1.58
N ARG A 135 -4.23 -18.86 0.73
CA ARG A 135 -5.45 -18.14 1.07
C ARG A 135 -6.18 -18.65 2.35
N LEU A 136 -5.81 -19.82 2.87
CA LEU A 136 -6.46 -20.37 4.08
C LEU A 136 -6.13 -19.56 5.33
N VAL A 137 -5.00 -18.87 5.34
CA VAL A 137 -4.57 -17.99 6.43
C VAL A 137 -5.00 -16.53 6.24
N GLY A 138 -5.65 -16.21 5.11
CA GLY A 138 -6.21 -14.88 4.89
C GLY A 138 -7.53 -14.64 5.64
N ASN A 139 -7.91 -13.39 5.84
CA ASN A 139 -9.16 -12.99 6.51
C ASN A 139 -10.41 -13.29 5.66
N ARG A 140 -10.69 -14.58 5.49
CA ARG A 140 -11.85 -15.06 4.74
C ARG A 140 -13.20 -14.63 5.35
N ARG A 141 -13.24 -14.34 6.66
CA ARG A 141 -14.46 -13.87 7.31
C ARG A 141 -14.82 -12.47 6.79
N ALA A 142 -13.87 -11.54 6.82
CA ALA A 142 -14.09 -10.20 6.29
C ALA A 142 -14.43 -10.23 4.80
N ALA A 143 -13.77 -11.10 4.00
CA ALA A 143 -14.07 -11.25 2.58
C ALA A 143 -15.49 -11.80 2.32
N LYS A 144 -15.95 -12.80 3.09
CA LYS A 144 -17.32 -13.35 2.96
C LYS A 144 -18.42 -12.40 3.41
N THR A 145 -18.11 -11.46 4.29
CA THR A 145 -19.06 -10.44 4.78
C THR A 145 -18.97 -9.13 4.00
N HIS A 146 -18.23 -9.11 2.90
CA HIS A 146 -18.00 -7.93 2.03
C HIS A 146 -17.38 -6.71 2.74
N ARG A 147 -16.86 -6.88 3.95
CA ARG A 147 -16.03 -5.86 4.59
C ARG A 147 -14.64 -5.77 3.97
N LEU A 148 -14.22 -6.82 3.28
CA LEU A 148 -12.99 -6.88 2.50
C LEU A 148 -13.33 -7.41 1.10
N LEU A 149 -13.04 -6.62 0.09
CA LEU A 149 -13.19 -6.99 -1.31
C LEU A 149 -11.80 -7.16 -1.91
N VAL A 150 -11.50 -8.33 -2.46
CA VAL A 150 -10.18 -8.59 -3.06
C VAL A 150 -10.37 -8.91 -4.54
N TYR A 151 -9.63 -8.20 -5.39
CA TYR A 151 -9.66 -8.28 -6.85
C TYR A 151 -8.33 -8.82 -7.39
N PRO A 152 -8.06 -10.13 -7.26
CA PRO A 152 -6.82 -10.72 -7.73
C PRO A 152 -6.80 -10.84 -9.25
N TRP A 153 -5.61 -10.76 -9.85
CA TRP A 153 -5.43 -11.09 -11.24
C TRP A 153 -5.72 -12.57 -11.52
N LYS A 154 -6.57 -12.84 -12.48
CA LYS A 154 -6.89 -14.20 -12.91
C LYS A 154 -5.63 -14.91 -13.42
N ARG A 155 -5.45 -16.15 -12.99
CA ARG A 155 -4.34 -17.03 -13.39
C ARG A 155 -4.90 -18.27 -14.06
N THR A 156 -4.24 -18.72 -15.14
CA THR A 156 -4.62 -19.95 -15.84
C THR A 156 -4.52 -21.14 -14.88
N GLY A 157 -5.54 -22.00 -14.89
CA GLY A 157 -5.60 -23.18 -14.03
C GLY A 157 -5.94 -22.93 -12.56
N VAL A 158 -6.08 -21.66 -12.13
CA VAL A 158 -6.44 -21.31 -10.74
C VAL A 158 -7.94 -21.06 -10.64
N ARG A 159 -8.59 -21.73 -9.67
CA ARG A 159 -9.98 -21.46 -9.30
C ARG A 159 -10.01 -20.59 -8.04
N PHE A 160 -10.61 -19.43 -8.17
CA PHE A 160 -10.86 -18.52 -7.06
C PHE A 160 -12.21 -18.84 -6.40
N PRO A 161 -12.32 -18.76 -5.07
CA PRO A 161 -13.59 -18.90 -4.37
C PRO A 161 -14.50 -17.69 -4.64
N LEU A 162 -15.82 -17.86 -4.46
CA LEU A 162 -16.85 -16.86 -4.75
C LEU A 162 -16.71 -15.53 -3.97
N TYR A 163 -15.98 -15.53 -2.86
CA TYR A 163 -15.73 -14.32 -2.07
C TYR A 163 -14.55 -13.49 -2.60
N LEU A 164 -13.89 -13.90 -3.68
CA LEU A 164 -12.90 -13.13 -4.41
C LEU A 164 -13.45 -12.73 -5.78
N ASN A 165 -13.01 -11.57 -6.26
CA ASN A 165 -13.50 -10.96 -7.51
C ASN A 165 -12.39 -10.92 -8.57
N PRO A 166 -12.00 -12.05 -9.18
CA PRO A 166 -10.82 -12.08 -10.05
C PRO A 166 -10.99 -11.21 -11.28
N ILE A 167 -9.96 -10.42 -11.57
CA ILE A 167 -9.87 -9.48 -12.70
C ILE A 167 -9.00 -10.01 -13.84
N THR A 168 -9.21 -9.48 -15.03
CA THR A 168 -8.37 -9.69 -16.21
C THR A 168 -8.07 -8.35 -16.86
N ARG A 169 -7.08 -8.29 -17.78
CA ARG A 169 -6.82 -7.08 -18.57
C ARG A 169 -8.07 -6.54 -19.29
N LYS A 170 -8.98 -7.42 -19.67
CA LYS A 170 -10.21 -7.02 -20.39
C LYS A 170 -11.34 -6.55 -19.47
N THR A 171 -11.34 -6.94 -18.21
CA THR A 171 -12.50 -6.75 -17.32
C THR A 171 -12.25 -5.81 -16.15
N TRP A 172 -10.99 -5.57 -15.78
CA TRP A 172 -10.68 -4.84 -14.54
C TRP A 172 -11.21 -3.41 -14.54
N GLN A 173 -11.10 -2.69 -15.66
CA GLN A 173 -11.60 -1.31 -15.75
C GLN A 173 -13.13 -1.23 -15.60
N THR A 174 -13.84 -2.14 -16.26
CA THR A 174 -15.31 -2.22 -16.12
C THR A 174 -15.70 -2.56 -14.69
N GLN A 175 -15.07 -3.57 -14.07
CA GLN A 175 -15.32 -3.92 -12.68
C GLN A 175 -14.96 -2.76 -11.72
N PHE A 176 -13.89 -2.01 -12.02
CA PHE A 176 -13.49 -0.85 -11.22
C PHE A 176 -14.52 0.29 -11.30
N LEU A 177 -15.06 0.56 -12.49
CA LEU A 177 -16.15 1.53 -12.67
C LEU A 177 -17.41 1.11 -11.93
N GLU A 178 -17.82 -0.14 -12.04
CA GLU A 178 -18.97 -0.69 -11.30
C GLU A 178 -18.76 -0.57 -9.77
N TRP A 179 -17.54 -0.85 -9.31
CA TRP A 179 -17.18 -0.70 -7.90
C TRP A 179 -17.29 0.75 -7.42
N ILE A 180 -16.83 1.72 -8.22
CA ILE A 180 -16.93 3.16 -7.91
C ILE A 180 -18.40 3.61 -7.93
N GLU A 181 -19.18 3.19 -8.92
CA GLU A 181 -20.60 3.57 -9.05
C GLU A 181 -21.42 3.14 -7.83
N GLY A 182 -21.13 1.95 -7.29
CA GLY A 182 -21.73 1.49 -6.04
C GLY A 182 -21.32 2.30 -4.79
N ARG A 183 -20.46 3.31 -4.93
CA ARG A 183 -19.90 4.14 -3.84
C ARG A 183 -20.11 5.63 -4.06
N HIS A 184 -21.07 5.99 -4.89
CA HIS A 184 -21.41 7.40 -5.10
C HIS A 184 -21.78 8.08 -3.77
N GLY A 185 -21.10 9.19 -3.48
CA GLY A 185 -21.26 9.92 -2.21
C GLY A 185 -20.43 9.37 -1.03
N HIS A 186 -19.67 8.30 -1.23
CA HIS A 186 -18.74 7.78 -0.21
C HIS A 186 -17.38 8.51 -0.29
N LYS A 187 -16.73 8.61 0.85
CA LYS A 187 -15.34 9.06 0.98
C LYS A 187 -14.40 7.90 0.77
N ILE A 188 -13.32 8.13 0.03
CA ILE A 188 -12.32 7.10 -0.26
C ILE A 188 -10.94 7.58 0.17
N TYR A 189 -10.22 6.74 0.92
CA TYR A 189 -8.79 6.85 1.14
C TYR A 189 -8.06 5.84 0.25
N VAL A 190 -7.02 6.29 -0.46
CA VAL A 190 -6.29 5.44 -1.42
C VAL A 190 -4.88 5.16 -0.91
N THR A 191 -4.47 3.90 -0.87
CA THR A 191 -3.08 3.50 -0.63
C THR A 191 -2.53 2.78 -1.86
N ILE A 192 -1.29 3.04 -2.20
CA ILE A 192 -0.59 2.41 -3.32
C ILE A 192 0.72 1.82 -2.83
N ASP A 193 0.86 0.49 -2.90
CA ASP A 193 2.16 -0.14 -2.88
C ASP A 193 2.67 -0.28 -4.33
N MET A 194 3.86 0.26 -4.62
CA MET A 194 4.42 0.22 -5.97
C MET A 194 4.71 -1.20 -6.47
N ASP A 195 4.68 -2.20 -5.60
CA ASP A 195 4.82 -3.59 -6.03
C ASP A 195 3.61 -4.09 -6.84
N CYS A 196 2.47 -3.38 -6.81
CA CYS A 196 1.35 -3.65 -7.71
C CYS A 196 1.67 -3.41 -9.19
N LEU A 197 2.75 -2.66 -9.47
CA LEU A 197 3.21 -2.36 -10.83
C LEU A 197 3.97 -3.54 -11.45
N ASP A 198 3.98 -3.56 -12.77
CA ASP A 198 4.83 -4.46 -13.55
C ASP A 198 6.32 -4.17 -13.30
N SER A 199 7.15 -5.22 -13.36
CA SER A 199 8.60 -5.11 -13.12
C SER A 199 9.33 -4.18 -14.09
N SER A 200 8.75 -3.85 -15.23
CA SER A 200 9.29 -2.86 -16.15
C SER A 200 9.09 -1.42 -15.68
N GLU A 201 8.18 -1.18 -14.72
CA GLU A 201 7.79 0.16 -14.27
C GLU A 201 8.19 0.48 -12.82
N ALA A 202 8.44 -0.52 -11.99
CA ALA A 202 8.91 -0.33 -10.63
C ALA A 202 9.96 -1.37 -10.22
N VAL A 203 10.85 -0.96 -9.34
CA VAL A 203 11.80 -1.83 -8.61
C VAL A 203 11.45 -1.74 -7.14
N THR A 204 11.05 -2.85 -6.55
CA THR A 204 10.58 -2.95 -5.18
C THR A 204 11.33 -4.01 -4.39
N ASN A 205 11.07 -4.12 -3.11
CA ASN A 205 11.60 -5.20 -2.27
C ASN A 205 10.81 -6.52 -2.41
N TRP A 206 9.63 -6.46 -3.05
CA TRP A 206 8.68 -7.56 -3.16
C TRP A 206 8.47 -7.97 -4.61
N GLU A 207 7.70 -9.02 -4.84
CA GLU A 207 7.36 -9.50 -6.17
C GLU A 207 6.51 -8.48 -6.91
N SER A 208 6.83 -8.24 -8.18
CA SER A 208 6.10 -7.29 -9.02
C SER A 208 4.71 -7.77 -9.39
N GLY A 209 3.77 -6.84 -9.39
CA GLY A 209 2.41 -7.02 -9.84
C GLY A 209 2.24 -6.99 -11.35
N ARG A 210 1.10 -6.48 -11.80
CA ARG A 210 0.75 -6.47 -13.23
C ARG A 210 0.17 -5.16 -13.72
N PHE A 211 -0.10 -4.19 -12.87
CA PHE A 211 -0.56 -2.89 -13.33
C PHE A 211 0.56 -2.12 -14.04
N THR A 212 0.16 -1.28 -14.98
CA THR A 212 1.02 -0.23 -15.51
C THR A 212 0.72 1.09 -14.80
N CYS A 213 1.68 2.03 -14.82
CA CYS A 213 1.44 3.38 -14.33
C CYS A 213 0.26 4.05 -15.04
N ASP A 214 0.09 3.83 -16.35
CA ASP A 214 -1.05 4.37 -17.11
C ASP A 214 -2.39 3.87 -16.57
N GLU A 215 -2.46 2.60 -16.23
CA GLU A 215 -3.67 1.98 -15.66
C GLU A 215 -4.00 2.59 -14.29
N LEU A 216 -3.01 2.76 -13.40
CA LEU A 216 -3.23 3.37 -12.09
C LEU A 216 -3.57 4.86 -12.20
N VAL A 217 -2.88 5.62 -13.07
CA VAL A 217 -3.22 7.04 -13.33
C VAL A 217 -4.66 7.16 -13.84
N TRP A 218 -5.09 6.27 -14.74
CA TRP A 218 -6.48 6.22 -15.19
C TRP A 218 -7.45 5.96 -14.04
N ALA A 219 -7.14 4.99 -13.17
CA ALA A 219 -7.99 4.66 -12.03
C ALA A 219 -8.11 5.83 -11.03
N LEU A 220 -6.99 6.46 -10.69
CA LEU A 220 -6.93 7.59 -9.76
C LEU A 220 -7.69 8.81 -10.30
N ARG A 221 -7.47 9.16 -11.57
CA ARG A 221 -8.20 10.26 -12.24
C ARG A 221 -9.71 9.97 -12.33
N THR A 222 -10.09 8.71 -12.49
CA THR A 222 -11.49 8.30 -12.50
C THR A 222 -12.12 8.42 -11.13
N LEU A 223 -11.38 8.05 -10.06
CA LEU A 223 -11.82 8.25 -8.68
C LEU A 223 -12.11 9.72 -8.38
N HIS A 224 -11.15 10.61 -8.62
CA HIS A 224 -11.30 12.05 -8.37
C HIS A 224 -12.49 12.69 -9.12
N LYS A 225 -12.89 12.11 -10.26
CA LYS A 225 -14.06 12.60 -11.02
C LYS A 225 -15.40 12.12 -10.46
N LYS A 226 -15.43 11.02 -9.73
CA LYS A 226 -16.67 10.31 -9.37
C LYS A 226 -16.96 10.28 -7.87
N VAL A 227 -15.93 10.35 -7.02
CA VAL A 227 -16.05 10.24 -5.57
C VAL A 227 -15.14 11.24 -4.85
N GLU A 228 -15.39 11.47 -3.56
CA GLU A 228 -14.51 12.29 -2.72
C GLU A 228 -13.30 11.47 -2.28
N VAL A 229 -12.10 11.80 -2.77
CA VAL A 229 -10.83 11.25 -2.29
C VAL A 229 -10.34 12.12 -1.14
N ILE A 230 -10.42 11.60 0.09
CA ILE A 230 -10.11 12.35 1.32
C ILE A 230 -8.63 12.35 1.67
N GLY A 231 -7.84 11.51 1.03
CA GLY A 231 -6.41 11.36 1.23
C GLY A 231 -5.88 10.09 0.60
N GLY A 232 -4.59 9.89 0.74
CA GLY A 232 -3.94 8.67 0.26
C GLY A 232 -2.48 8.60 0.64
N ASP A 233 -1.88 7.44 0.40
CA ASP A 233 -0.46 7.24 0.58
C ASP A 233 0.16 6.42 -0.55
N LEU A 234 1.48 6.58 -0.71
CA LEU A 234 2.28 5.84 -1.67
C LEU A 234 3.54 5.34 -0.99
N CYS A 235 3.79 4.05 -1.09
CA CYS A 235 4.98 3.35 -0.62
C CYS A 235 5.49 2.35 -1.67
N GLY A 236 6.42 1.50 -1.28
CA GLY A 236 6.88 0.38 -2.09
C GLY A 236 8.16 0.66 -2.89
N GLY A 237 8.83 1.79 -2.68
CA GLY A 237 10.16 2.01 -3.25
C GLY A 237 11.17 0.97 -2.74
N TRP A 238 12.21 0.68 -3.52
CA TRP A 238 13.27 -0.23 -3.09
C TRP A 238 14.13 0.38 -1.98
N SER A 239 14.40 -0.40 -0.93
CA SER A 239 15.22 -0.01 0.20
C SER A 239 16.00 -1.19 0.76
N LEU A 240 17.25 -0.98 1.17
CA LEU A 240 18.04 -2.02 1.78
C LEU A 240 17.43 -2.43 3.14
N PRO A 241 17.03 -3.71 3.34
CA PRO A 241 16.42 -4.15 4.60
C PRO A 241 17.38 -3.98 5.78
N ARG A 242 17.00 -3.13 6.74
CA ARG A 242 17.72 -2.89 7.99
C ARG A 242 16.78 -3.12 9.17
N TYR A 243 17.03 -4.14 9.94
CA TYR A 243 16.19 -4.57 11.05
C TYR A 243 16.80 -4.19 12.41
N ARG A 244 15.97 -3.79 13.36
CA ARG A 244 16.40 -3.44 14.73
C ARG A 244 16.50 -4.66 15.64
N THR A 245 15.64 -5.67 15.47
CA THR A 245 15.52 -6.81 16.37
C THR A 245 15.93 -8.12 15.69
N THR A 246 16.38 -9.09 16.48
CA THR A 246 16.67 -10.45 16.00
C THR A 246 15.43 -11.14 15.47
N PHE A 247 14.25 -10.86 16.03
CA PHE A 247 12.98 -11.40 15.57
C PHE A 247 12.63 -10.89 14.15
N GLN A 248 12.80 -9.59 13.89
CA GLN A 248 12.62 -9.04 12.54
C GLN A 248 13.61 -9.66 11.55
N LYS A 249 14.89 -9.84 11.94
CA LYS A 249 15.91 -10.47 11.10
C LYS A 249 15.54 -11.91 10.74
N LEU A 250 15.08 -12.67 11.74
CA LEU A 250 14.69 -14.07 11.54
C LEU A 250 13.45 -14.18 10.64
N ALA A 251 12.42 -13.39 10.90
CA ALA A 251 11.21 -13.37 10.08
C ALA A 251 11.51 -12.94 8.64
N GLY A 252 12.30 -11.88 8.45
CA GLY A 252 12.72 -11.45 7.11
C GLY A 252 13.58 -12.49 6.39
N TRP A 253 14.37 -13.28 7.12
CA TRP A 253 15.14 -14.36 6.50
C TRP A 253 14.23 -15.48 5.93
N PHE A 254 13.10 -15.75 6.57
CA PHE A 254 12.16 -16.78 6.14
C PHE A 254 11.21 -16.34 5.04
N ASP A 255 10.75 -15.08 5.08
CA ASP A 255 9.59 -14.64 4.31
C ASP A 255 9.91 -13.50 3.30
N HIS A 256 10.89 -12.66 3.60
CA HIS A 256 11.23 -11.55 2.71
C HIS A 256 11.98 -12.05 1.46
N PRO A 257 11.57 -11.62 0.25
CA PRO A 257 12.27 -11.97 -0.98
C PRO A 257 13.75 -11.59 -0.94
N ARG A 258 14.59 -12.44 -1.52
CA ARG A 258 16.01 -12.16 -1.68
C ARG A 258 16.24 -11.41 -2.97
N VAL A 259 16.20 -10.09 -2.89
CA VAL A 259 16.44 -9.22 -4.04
C VAL A 259 17.86 -8.66 -4.00
N SER A 260 18.54 -8.68 -5.13
CA SER A 260 19.82 -7.99 -5.28
C SER A 260 19.60 -6.49 -5.32
N PRO A 261 20.53 -5.68 -4.76
CA PRO A 261 20.43 -4.23 -4.90
C PRO A 261 20.34 -3.82 -6.37
N PRO A 262 19.37 -3.00 -6.76
CA PRO A 262 19.26 -2.50 -8.12
C PRO A 262 20.36 -1.49 -8.43
N GLN A 263 20.59 -1.26 -9.71
CA GLN A 263 21.43 -0.15 -10.12
C GLN A 263 20.69 1.17 -9.92
N ALA A 264 21.40 2.25 -9.58
CA ALA A 264 20.81 3.58 -9.39
C ALA A 264 20.06 4.06 -10.65
N GLU A 265 20.54 3.70 -11.83
CA GLU A 265 19.88 4.01 -13.10
C GLU A 265 18.50 3.35 -13.23
N ASP A 266 18.33 2.12 -12.75
CA ASP A 266 17.04 1.44 -12.74
C ASP A 266 16.03 2.15 -11.84
N LEU A 267 16.47 2.62 -10.66
CA LEU A 267 15.63 3.41 -9.75
C LEU A 267 15.18 4.73 -10.39
N LEU A 268 16.10 5.43 -11.06
CA LEU A 268 15.76 6.67 -11.78
C LEU A 268 14.83 6.44 -12.95
N LYS A 269 15.02 5.38 -13.73
CA LYS A 269 14.22 5.09 -14.92
C LYS A 269 12.82 4.56 -14.57
N ARG A 270 12.65 3.87 -13.47
CA ARG A 270 11.38 3.22 -13.10
C ARG A 270 10.72 3.91 -11.91
N ASN A 271 11.32 3.87 -10.73
CA ASN A 271 10.66 4.36 -9.51
C ASN A 271 10.43 5.88 -9.54
N LEU A 272 11.39 6.66 -10.06
CA LEU A 272 11.19 8.11 -10.17
C LEU A 272 10.09 8.44 -11.18
N VAL A 273 10.08 7.78 -12.34
CA VAL A 273 9.04 8.00 -13.36
C VAL A 273 7.68 7.57 -12.83
N ALA A 274 7.59 6.44 -12.12
CA ALA A 274 6.36 6.00 -11.48
C ALA A 274 5.87 7.01 -10.43
N LEU A 275 6.77 7.50 -9.56
CA LEU A 275 6.44 8.53 -8.56
C LEU A 275 5.93 9.81 -9.22
N GLU A 276 6.63 10.34 -10.23
CA GLU A 276 6.25 11.57 -10.95
C GLU A 276 4.88 11.47 -11.64
N ARG A 277 4.42 10.26 -11.93
CA ARG A 277 3.13 10.00 -12.57
C ARG A 277 2.02 9.71 -11.55
N LEU A 278 2.33 8.87 -10.57
CA LEU A 278 1.34 8.41 -9.58
C LEU A 278 1.04 9.46 -8.52
N TRP A 279 2.06 10.19 -8.03
CA TRP A 279 1.87 11.15 -6.95
C TRP A 279 0.91 12.30 -7.32
N PRO A 280 1.06 12.99 -8.46
CA PRO A 280 0.08 13.99 -8.87
C PRO A 280 -1.32 13.40 -9.10
N ALA A 281 -1.40 12.20 -9.69
CA ALA A 281 -2.68 11.55 -9.91
C ALA A 281 -3.38 11.15 -8.60
N LEU A 282 -2.63 10.73 -7.57
CA LEU A 282 -3.14 10.40 -6.25
C LEU A 282 -3.64 11.64 -5.51
N THR A 283 -2.88 12.75 -5.59
CA THR A 283 -3.21 14.00 -4.89
C THR A 283 -4.24 14.87 -5.61
N GLY A 284 -4.57 14.55 -6.86
CA GLY A 284 -5.51 15.31 -7.69
C GLY A 284 -4.92 16.64 -8.20
N SER A 285 -3.61 16.75 -8.29
CA SER A 285 -2.87 17.95 -8.71
C SER A 285 -2.43 17.92 -10.17
#